data_12523165ed931e75fdea0e198393f1ad
#
_entry.id   12523165ed931e75fdea0e198393f1ad
#
_cell.length_a   1.000
_cell.length_b   1.000
_cell.length_c   1.000
_cell.angle_alpha   90.00
_cell.angle_beta   90.00
_cell.angle_gamma   90.00
#
_symmetry.space_group_name_H-M   'P 1'
#
loop_
_entity.id
_entity.type
_entity.pdbx_description
1 polymer ?
#
loop_
_entity_poly.entity_id
_entity_poly.type
_entity_poly.pdbx_seq_one_letter_code
_entity_poly.pdbx_strand_id
1 'polypeptide(L)'
;MNVSANMGERTYAETVARGFYGKNMGGLFGKYDNVRAHWEDAMTRVALRPFVRERVERSVKAGRGVRILDLGCGAGQGYEQLIRIDSRDLDLADEHRYVLRPEQIELYLGLDLSEAMIEKGRENYHDLQSVKFDVADLREGLGKARTQAPFDIYFSSYGALSHLEAAALRRCLRDVAAHANPGAIVVLDLLGRFSPEWPGYWSASTEEEKVRPYSMSYLYPPSERQSGAVEKFPIRFWTGDEVRELTAQVSEDSGVNVRVCELLDRSIFVGRHTDTNEYGTSLPPLRSRVNQLYEQNIRTNLEQLRVFYRDVPGADDLNRFFRSATTCWNVLVDFTIERLRGTRLNLVDLDGWRDFRPELQMALMTIDRIIDGVAWIDVGDVRANVIEPQLAYCLRRMQHRIQEGRGCGHGLVAVLQIGEPLGDRGPNVTV
;
A
#
# COMPACT_ATOMS: atom_id res chain seq x y z
N MET A 1 -14.84 -18.91 -21.53
CA MET A 1 -14.51 -17.53 -21.13
C MET A 1 -15.11 -17.31 -19.75
N ASN A 2 -14.29 -16.97 -18.78
CA ASN A 2 -14.70 -16.92 -17.37
C ASN A 2 -15.51 -15.62 -17.12
N VAL A 3 -16.77 -15.71 -16.69
CA VAL A 3 -17.69 -14.59 -16.50
C VAL A 3 -17.13 -13.52 -15.56
N SER A 4 -16.33 -13.93 -14.55
CA SER A 4 -15.71 -13.01 -13.57
C SER A 4 -14.59 -12.15 -14.15
N ALA A 5 -13.82 -12.67 -15.12
CA ALA A 5 -12.75 -11.90 -15.78
C ALA A 5 -13.34 -10.81 -16.69
N ASN A 6 -14.43 -11.10 -17.38
CA ASN A 6 -15.16 -10.14 -18.22
C ASN A 6 -15.80 -8.98 -17.41
N MET A 7 -16.25 -9.26 -16.17
CA MET A 7 -16.82 -8.20 -15.31
C MET A 7 -15.75 -7.20 -14.85
N GLY A 8 -14.60 -7.68 -14.35
CA GLY A 8 -13.52 -6.79 -13.95
C GLY A 8 -13.00 -5.92 -15.11
N GLU A 9 -12.76 -6.51 -16.27
CA GLU A 9 -12.29 -5.80 -17.47
C GLU A 9 -13.26 -4.69 -17.91
N ARG A 10 -14.56 -4.95 -17.89
CA ARG A 10 -15.58 -3.97 -18.24
C ARG A 10 -15.61 -2.82 -17.24
N THR A 11 -15.53 -3.09 -15.93
CA THR A 11 -15.48 -2.06 -14.88
C THR A 11 -14.25 -1.16 -15.05
N TYR A 12 -13.08 -1.74 -15.36
CA TYR A 12 -11.87 -0.95 -15.60
C TYR A 12 -11.96 -0.11 -16.87
N ALA A 13 -12.51 -0.63 -17.95
CA ALA A 13 -12.73 0.16 -19.18
C ALA A 13 -13.65 1.35 -18.94
N GLU A 14 -14.74 1.18 -18.15
CA GLU A 14 -15.63 2.27 -17.77
C GLU A 14 -14.93 3.32 -16.91
N THR A 15 -14.12 2.92 -15.93
CA THR A 15 -13.37 3.86 -15.08
C THR A 15 -12.30 4.64 -15.84
N VAL A 16 -11.69 4.03 -16.89
CA VAL A 16 -10.81 4.74 -17.83
C VAL A 16 -11.60 5.78 -18.62
N ALA A 17 -12.76 5.39 -19.18
CA ALA A 17 -13.61 6.29 -19.94
C ALA A 17 -14.09 7.49 -19.13
N ARG A 18 -14.31 7.32 -17.82
CA ARG A 18 -14.63 8.41 -16.87
C ARG A 18 -13.44 9.25 -16.45
N GLY A 19 -12.23 8.97 -16.93
CA GLY A 19 -11.01 9.76 -16.68
C GLY A 19 -10.33 9.50 -15.33
N PHE A 20 -10.72 8.47 -14.57
CA PHE A 20 -10.13 8.17 -13.25
C PHE A 20 -8.66 7.72 -13.30
N TYR A 21 -8.13 7.40 -14.48
CA TYR A 21 -6.75 6.93 -14.67
C TYR A 21 -5.82 7.96 -15.34
N GLY A 22 -6.22 9.24 -15.36
CA GLY A 22 -5.35 10.33 -15.76
C GLY A 22 -4.24 10.64 -14.74
N LYS A 23 -3.29 11.50 -15.09
CA LYS A 23 -2.13 11.87 -14.24
C LYS A 23 -2.43 12.87 -13.10
N ASN A 24 -3.67 13.28 -12.89
CA ASN A 24 -4.01 14.27 -11.87
C ASN A 24 -3.89 13.70 -10.47
N MET A 25 -3.13 14.38 -9.63
CA MET A 25 -2.77 13.96 -8.27
C MET A 25 -3.26 15.00 -7.25
N GLY A 26 -3.83 14.49 -6.16
CA GLY A 26 -4.23 15.29 -4.99
C GLY A 26 -5.70 15.69 -4.98
N GLY A 27 -6.20 15.99 -3.79
CA GLY A 27 -7.56 16.43 -3.53
C GLY A 27 -8.27 15.65 -2.44
N LEU A 28 -9.53 16.02 -2.21
CA LEU A 28 -10.34 15.45 -1.12
C LEU A 28 -11.05 14.14 -1.50
N PHE A 29 -11.18 13.84 -2.78
CA PHE A 29 -11.98 12.71 -3.28
C PHE A 29 -11.32 11.97 -4.43
N GLY A 30 -11.77 10.73 -4.65
CA GLY A 30 -11.43 9.93 -5.81
C GLY A 30 -10.17 9.10 -5.66
N LYS A 31 -9.60 8.69 -6.79
CA LYS A 31 -8.46 7.76 -6.83
C LYS A 31 -7.17 8.37 -6.28
N TYR A 32 -7.00 9.67 -6.42
CA TYR A 32 -5.77 10.40 -6.09
C TYR A 32 -5.97 11.41 -4.97
N ASP A 33 -6.77 11.06 -3.98
CA ASP A 33 -6.94 11.90 -2.79
C ASP A 33 -5.65 12.05 -1.98
N ASN A 34 -5.64 12.98 -1.02
CA ASN A 34 -4.48 13.29 -0.19
C ASN A 34 -4.00 12.08 0.63
N VAL A 35 -4.93 11.26 1.15
CA VAL A 35 -4.57 10.03 1.88
C VAL A 35 -3.81 9.09 0.97
N ARG A 36 -4.19 8.92 -0.29
CA ARG A 36 -3.40 8.12 -1.21
C ARG A 36 -1.99 8.69 -1.38
N ALA A 37 -1.88 9.97 -1.71
CA ALA A 37 -0.60 10.59 -2.02
C ALA A 37 0.35 10.63 -0.82
N HIS A 38 -0.15 11.05 0.33
CA HIS A 38 0.64 11.34 1.52
C HIS A 38 0.65 10.23 2.56
N TRP A 39 -0.22 9.22 2.43
CA TRP A 39 -0.32 8.11 3.38
C TRP A 39 -0.05 6.76 2.72
N GLU A 40 -0.93 6.27 1.84
CA GLU A 40 -0.82 4.95 1.23
C GLU A 40 0.48 4.79 0.45
N ASP A 41 0.71 5.68 -0.52
CA ASP A 41 1.89 5.64 -1.38
C ASP A 41 3.18 5.87 -0.58
N ALA A 42 3.13 6.77 0.41
CA ALA A 42 4.28 7.04 1.25
C ALA A 42 4.65 5.85 2.15
N MET A 43 3.67 5.13 2.72
CA MET A 43 3.94 3.91 3.51
C MET A 43 4.57 2.82 2.64
N THR A 44 4.01 2.59 1.45
CA THR A 44 4.56 1.65 0.47
C THR A 44 6.01 1.99 0.12
N ARG A 45 6.30 3.26 -0.21
CA ARG A 45 7.66 3.72 -0.54
C ARG A 45 8.65 3.54 0.61
N VAL A 46 8.20 3.75 1.87
CA VAL A 46 9.06 3.52 3.05
C VAL A 46 9.44 2.04 3.16
N ALA A 47 8.50 1.12 2.96
CA ALA A 47 8.77 -0.31 2.98
C ALA A 47 9.70 -0.74 1.83
N LEU A 48 9.51 -0.20 0.64
CA LEU A 48 10.29 -0.58 -0.55
C LEU A 48 11.71 -0.01 -0.57
N ARG A 49 11.95 1.12 0.09
CA ARG A 49 13.20 1.89 -0.01
C ARG A 49 14.48 1.06 0.15
N PRO A 50 14.69 0.26 1.20
CA PRO A 50 15.95 -0.48 1.37
C PRO A 50 16.18 -1.47 0.24
N PHE A 51 15.14 -2.13 -0.24
CA PHE A 51 15.22 -3.16 -1.27
C PHE A 51 15.46 -2.57 -2.65
N VAL A 52 14.74 -1.49 -3.01
CA VAL A 52 14.94 -0.80 -4.30
C VAL A 52 16.32 -0.15 -4.35
N ARG A 53 16.77 0.47 -3.25
CA ARG A 53 18.13 1.04 -3.16
C ARG A 53 19.19 -0.02 -3.46
N GLU A 54 19.11 -1.18 -2.82
CA GLU A 54 20.05 -2.27 -3.05
C GLU A 54 20.08 -2.71 -4.53
N ARG A 55 18.91 -2.77 -5.20
CA ARG A 55 18.84 -3.12 -6.62
C ARG A 55 19.46 -2.05 -7.50
N VAL A 56 19.16 -0.78 -7.27
CA VAL A 56 19.76 0.33 -8.00
C VAL A 56 21.28 0.32 -7.86
N GLU A 57 21.81 0.21 -6.64
CA GLU A 57 23.25 0.16 -6.39
C GLU A 57 23.94 -1.00 -7.10
N ARG A 58 23.32 -2.18 -7.09
CA ARG A 58 23.85 -3.38 -7.79
C ARG A 58 23.87 -3.16 -9.31
N SER A 59 22.80 -2.62 -9.87
CA SER A 59 22.70 -2.35 -11.32
C SER A 59 23.74 -1.31 -11.76
N VAL A 60 23.87 -0.23 -11.00
CA VAL A 60 24.90 0.82 -11.27
C VAL A 60 26.31 0.24 -11.20
N LYS A 61 26.62 -0.58 -10.16
CA LYS A 61 27.93 -1.27 -10.07
C LYS A 61 28.19 -2.22 -11.24
N ALA A 62 27.14 -2.80 -11.81
CA ALA A 62 27.24 -3.66 -12.99
C ALA A 62 27.26 -2.87 -14.32
N GLY A 63 27.24 -1.54 -14.29
CA GLY A 63 27.27 -0.68 -15.48
C GLY A 63 26.00 -0.76 -16.34
N ARG A 64 24.83 -1.12 -15.77
CA ARG A 64 23.55 -1.24 -16.47
C ARG A 64 22.42 -0.54 -15.74
N GLY A 65 21.32 -0.30 -16.45
CA GLY A 65 20.11 0.22 -15.85
C GLY A 65 19.31 -0.86 -15.10
N VAL A 66 18.31 -0.40 -14.34
CA VAL A 66 17.36 -1.27 -13.61
C VAL A 66 16.25 -1.71 -14.55
N ARG A 67 15.93 -3.00 -14.52
CA ARG A 67 14.83 -3.60 -15.29
C ARG A 67 13.66 -3.93 -14.37
N ILE A 68 12.46 -3.48 -14.73
CA ILE A 68 11.25 -3.56 -13.91
C ILE A 68 10.14 -4.21 -14.72
N LEU A 69 9.47 -5.22 -14.11
CA LEU A 69 8.25 -5.82 -14.64
C LEU A 69 7.09 -5.50 -13.70
N ASP A 70 6.10 -4.76 -14.16
CA ASP A 70 4.91 -4.41 -13.37
C ASP A 70 3.74 -5.33 -13.75
N LEU A 71 3.31 -6.14 -12.79
CA LEU A 71 2.31 -7.20 -12.91
C LEU A 71 0.92 -6.67 -12.50
N GLY A 72 0.03 -6.50 -13.47
CA GLY A 72 -1.25 -5.83 -13.28
C GLY A 72 -1.06 -4.32 -13.17
N CYS A 73 -0.30 -3.75 -14.12
CA CYS A 73 0.17 -2.36 -14.07
C CYS A 73 -0.94 -1.31 -14.19
N GLY A 74 -2.15 -1.69 -14.61
CA GLY A 74 -3.18 -0.73 -15.00
C GLY A 74 -2.66 0.29 -16.01
N ALA A 75 -2.87 1.57 -15.76
CA ALA A 75 -2.34 2.66 -16.62
C ALA A 75 -0.95 3.15 -16.18
N GLY A 76 -0.14 2.32 -15.49
CA GLY A 76 1.27 2.57 -15.20
C GLY A 76 1.56 3.32 -13.89
N GLN A 77 0.61 3.37 -12.95
CA GLN A 77 0.84 4.10 -11.68
C GLN A 77 1.97 3.49 -10.82
N GLY A 78 2.33 2.22 -11.04
CA GLY A 78 3.46 1.57 -10.40
C GLY A 78 4.80 2.26 -10.71
N TYR A 79 4.96 2.79 -11.92
CA TYR A 79 6.12 3.59 -12.30
C TYR A 79 6.32 4.79 -11.35
N GLU A 80 5.26 5.57 -11.12
CA GLU A 80 5.28 6.73 -10.22
C GLU A 80 5.60 6.36 -8.77
N GLN A 81 5.14 5.19 -8.32
CA GLN A 81 5.48 4.68 -6.99
C GLN A 81 6.99 4.48 -6.84
N LEU A 82 7.63 3.88 -7.83
CA LEU A 82 9.04 3.50 -7.77
C LEU A 82 9.97 4.71 -7.90
N ILE A 83 9.74 5.61 -8.86
CA ILE A 83 10.60 6.79 -9.08
C ILE A 83 10.46 7.87 -8.00
N ARG A 84 9.45 7.77 -7.13
CA ARG A 84 9.22 8.68 -6.01
C ARG A 84 9.61 8.12 -4.66
N ILE A 85 10.38 7.04 -4.62
CA ILE A 85 10.96 6.53 -3.37
C ILE A 85 12.04 7.49 -2.90
N ASP A 86 11.75 8.22 -1.81
CA ASP A 86 12.64 9.19 -1.19
C ASP A 86 13.91 8.50 -0.63
N SER A 87 15.08 9.02 -0.90
CA SER A 87 16.36 8.49 -0.41
C SER A 87 16.48 8.56 1.11
N ARG A 88 15.88 9.58 1.74
CA ARG A 88 16.06 9.94 3.16
C ARG A 88 17.52 10.17 3.56
N ASP A 89 18.36 10.50 2.63
CA ASP A 89 19.68 10.97 2.98
C ASP A 89 19.55 12.28 3.75
N LEU A 90 20.30 12.39 4.84
CA LEU A 90 20.28 13.56 5.70
C LEU A 90 21.04 14.75 5.08
N ASP A 91 21.67 14.53 3.94
CA ASP A 91 22.26 15.60 3.16
C ASP A 91 21.17 16.41 2.45
N LEU A 92 20.74 17.48 3.13
CA LEU A 92 19.73 18.38 2.60
C LEU A 92 20.24 19.22 1.41
N ALA A 93 21.53 19.17 1.12
CA ALA A 93 22.14 19.82 -0.02
C ALA A 93 22.14 18.94 -1.28
N ASP A 94 21.91 17.62 -1.15
CA ASP A 94 21.80 16.72 -2.30
C ASP A 94 20.50 17.00 -3.06
N GLU A 95 20.63 17.37 -4.33
CA GLU A 95 19.49 17.56 -5.24
C GLU A 95 18.79 16.24 -5.59
N HIS A 96 19.48 15.10 -5.43
CA HIS A 96 19.00 13.77 -5.76
C HIS A 96 18.21 13.13 -4.63
N ARG A 97 16.99 13.62 -4.40
CA ARG A 97 16.14 13.14 -3.30
C ARG A 97 15.54 11.74 -3.52
N TYR A 98 15.66 11.12 -4.69
CA TYR A 98 15.03 9.84 -5.00
C TYR A 98 16.03 8.70 -5.18
N VAL A 99 15.64 7.47 -4.73
CA VAL A 99 16.45 6.26 -4.81
C VAL A 99 16.63 5.79 -6.24
N LEU A 100 15.56 5.86 -7.04
CA LEU A 100 15.54 5.45 -8.44
C LEU A 100 15.15 6.63 -9.31
N ARG A 101 16.00 6.98 -10.27
CA ARG A 101 15.75 8.06 -11.21
C ARG A 101 15.34 7.49 -12.58
N PRO A 102 14.54 8.23 -13.38
CA PRO A 102 14.10 7.77 -14.70
C PRO A 102 15.23 7.33 -15.62
N GLU A 103 16.35 8.03 -15.62
CA GLU A 103 17.53 7.73 -16.46
C GLU A 103 18.29 6.46 -16.03
N GLN A 104 18.03 5.94 -14.84
CA GLN A 104 18.60 4.69 -14.36
C GLN A 104 17.74 3.48 -14.75
N ILE A 105 16.57 3.70 -15.35
CA ILE A 105 15.66 2.63 -15.77
C ILE A 105 16.01 2.22 -17.22
N GLU A 106 16.51 1.00 -17.38
CA GLU A 106 16.75 0.39 -18.69
C GLU A 106 15.44 0.00 -19.38
N LEU A 107 14.55 -0.63 -18.62
CA LEU A 107 13.24 -1.05 -19.08
C LEU A 107 12.25 -1.09 -17.92
N TYR A 108 11.12 -0.41 -18.07
CA TYR A 108 9.91 -0.67 -17.33
C TYR A 108 8.90 -1.29 -18.30
N LEU A 109 8.47 -2.53 -18.01
CA LEU A 109 7.45 -3.23 -18.79
C LEU A 109 6.21 -3.45 -17.92
N GLY A 110 5.12 -2.81 -18.25
CA GLY A 110 3.83 -3.02 -17.61
C GLY A 110 3.00 -4.09 -18.33
N LEU A 111 2.46 -5.04 -17.57
CA LEU A 111 1.54 -6.06 -18.05
C LEU A 111 0.18 -5.88 -17.40
N ASP A 112 -0.88 -5.87 -18.20
CA ASP A 112 -2.28 -5.87 -17.71
C ASP A 112 -3.18 -6.64 -18.65
N LEU A 113 -4.28 -7.19 -18.14
CA LEU A 113 -5.28 -7.87 -18.95
C LEU A 113 -6.11 -6.88 -19.78
N SER A 114 -6.35 -5.68 -19.24
CA SER A 114 -7.21 -4.66 -19.83
C SER A 114 -6.49 -3.88 -20.92
N GLU A 115 -6.92 -4.06 -22.18
CA GLU A 115 -6.41 -3.28 -23.31
C GLU A 115 -6.60 -1.78 -23.12
N ALA A 116 -7.74 -1.34 -22.58
CA ALA A 116 -8.02 0.07 -22.27
C ALA A 116 -7.03 0.67 -21.26
N MET A 117 -6.60 -0.11 -20.25
CA MET A 117 -5.58 0.29 -19.32
C MET A 117 -4.21 0.41 -19.99
N ILE A 118 -3.85 -0.55 -20.83
CA ILE A 118 -2.58 -0.55 -21.57
C ILE A 118 -2.50 0.64 -22.53
N GLU A 119 -3.56 0.94 -23.26
CA GLU A 119 -3.63 2.12 -24.13
C GLU A 119 -3.47 3.41 -23.31
N LYS A 120 -4.17 3.51 -22.18
CA LYS A 120 -4.02 4.66 -21.27
C LYS A 120 -2.62 4.78 -20.69
N GLY A 121 -1.96 3.67 -20.37
CA GLY A 121 -0.56 3.63 -19.95
C GLY A 121 0.37 4.16 -21.05
N ARG A 122 0.21 3.70 -22.28
CA ARG A 122 0.98 4.20 -23.45
C ARG A 122 0.78 5.70 -23.67
N GLU A 123 -0.45 6.19 -23.53
CA GLU A 123 -0.75 7.63 -23.59
C GLU A 123 -0.07 8.40 -22.47
N ASN A 124 -0.18 7.92 -21.21
CA ASN A 124 0.38 8.59 -20.04
C ASN A 124 1.91 8.73 -20.08
N TYR A 125 2.61 7.78 -20.70
CA TYR A 125 4.07 7.67 -20.67
C TYR A 125 4.71 7.70 -22.08
N HIS A 126 4.03 8.25 -23.07
CA HIS A 126 4.47 8.28 -24.47
C HIS A 126 5.86 8.94 -24.66
N ASP A 127 6.23 9.88 -23.77
CA ASP A 127 7.51 10.58 -23.82
C ASP A 127 8.69 9.74 -23.31
N LEU A 128 8.43 8.60 -22.62
CA LEU A 128 9.45 7.80 -21.97
C LEU A 128 9.79 6.54 -22.78
N GLN A 129 10.92 6.54 -23.48
CA GLN A 129 11.34 5.43 -24.33
C GLN A 129 11.59 4.12 -23.56
N SER A 130 12.01 4.20 -22.29
CA SER A 130 12.25 3.04 -21.43
C SER A 130 10.97 2.44 -20.82
N VAL A 131 9.79 3.07 -21.00
CA VAL A 131 8.51 2.63 -20.44
C VAL A 131 7.66 2.00 -21.55
N LYS A 132 7.29 0.73 -21.35
CA LYS A 132 6.50 -0.04 -22.33
C LYS A 132 5.33 -0.73 -21.64
N PHE A 133 4.29 -1.04 -22.41
CA PHE A 133 3.08 -1.70 -21.94
C PHE A 133 2.62 -2.76 -22.92
N ASP A 134 2.27 -3.97 -22.40
CA ASP A 134 1.75 -5.08 -23.17
C ASP A 134 0.51 -5.69 -22.49
N VAL A 135 -0.42 -6.17 -23.32
CA VAL A 135 -1.58 -6.94 -22.84
C VAL A 135 -1.14 -8.36 -22.48
N ALA A 136 -1.43 -8.79 -21.26
CA ALA A 136 -1.13 -10.15 -20.82
C ALA A 136 -2.11 -10.61 -19.74
N ASP A 137 -2.51 -11.90 -19.83
CA ASP A 137 -3.26 -12.57 -18.77
C ASP A 137 -2.28 -13.28 -17.82
N LEU A 138 -2.13 -12.72 -16.62
CA LEU A 138 -1.21 -13.26 -15.60
C LEU A 138 -1.65 -14.63 -15.05
N ARG A 139 -2.88 -15.09 -15.33
CA ARG A 139 -3.33 -16.46 -15.04
C ARG A 139 -2.59 -17.48 -15.91
N GLU A 140 -2.16 -17.06 -17.12
CA GLU A 140 -1.39 -17.85 -18.08
C GLU A 140 0.13 -17.67 -17.93
N GLY A 141 0.57 -16.89 -16.91
CA GLY A 141 1.98 -16.60 -16.62
C GLY A 141 2.45 -15.26 -17.17
N LEU A 142 3.77 -15.12 -17.40
CA LEU A 142 4.40 -13.85 -17.75
C LEU A 142 4.25 -13.46 -19.25
N GLY A 143 3.55 -14.23 -20.07
CA GLY A 143 3.36 -13.95 -21.48
C GLY A 143 4.69 -13.71 -22.22
N LYS A 144 4.76 -12.65 -23.03
CA LYS A 144 5.97 -12.27 -23.78
C LYS A 144 7.13 -11.81 -22.88
N ALA A 145 6.86 -11.37 -21.65
CA ALA A 145 7.91 -10.97 -20.72
C ALA A 145 8.84 -12.15 -20.36
N ARG A 146 8.37 -13.39 -20.45
CA ARG A 146 9.17 -14.60 -20.22
C ARG A 146 10.38 -14.75 -21.16
N THR A 147 10.32 -14.14 -22.36
CA THR A 147 11.41 -14.18 -23.35
C THR A 147 12.38 -12.99 -23.21
N GLN A 148 12.08 -12.04 -22.34
CA GLN A 148 12.97 -10.94 -22.04
C GLN A 148 14.13 -11.40 -21.14
N ALA A 149 15.21 -10.61 -21.06
CA ALA A 149 16.21 -10.80 -20.01
C ALA A 149 15.55 -10.61 -18.63
N PRO A 150 16.03 -11.30 -17.57
CA PRO A 150 15.49 -11.18 -16.22
C PRO A 150 15.35 -9.73 -15.73
N PHE A 151 14.35 -9.50 -14.89
CA PHE A 151 14.13 -8.19 -14.27
C PHE A 151 14.73 -8.16 -12.85
N ASP A 152 15.11 -6.96 -12.40
CA ASP A 152 15.63 -6.70 -11.05
C ASP A 152 14.49 -6.56 -10.04
N ILE A 153 13.36 -6.03 -10.51
CA ILE A 153 12.16 -5.75 -9.72
C ILE A 153 10.94 -6.28 -10.46
N TYR A 154 10.23 -7.20 -9.83
CA TYR A 154 8.88 -7.62 -10.21
C TYR A 154 7.91 -6.92 -9.28
N PHE A 155 7.06 -6.07 -9.81
CA PHE A 155 6.26 -5.13 -9.03
C PHE A 155 4.77 -5.34 -9.28
N SER A 156 3.97 -5.25 -8.26
CA SER A 156 2.52 -5.15 -8.38
C SER A 156 2.00 -4.18 -7.33
N SER A 157 1.08 -3.32 -7.70
CA SER A 157 0.54 -2.26 -6.84
C SER A 157 -0.98 -2.25 -6.80
N TYR A 158 -1.52 -1.63 -5.75
CA TYR A 158 -2.93 -1.30 -5.57
C TYR A 158 -3.89 -2.48 -5.66
N GLY A 159 -3.49 -3.64 -5.18
CA GLY A 159 -4.34 -4.83 -5.10
C GLY A 159 -4.52 -5.57 -6.43
N ALA A 160 -3.73 -5.25 -7.47
CA ALA A 160 -3.91 -5.85 -8.79
C ALA A 160 -3.86 -7.38 -8.77
N LEU A 161 -2.91 -7.99 -8.06
CA LEU A 161 -2.79 -9.44 -7.98
C LEU A 161 -3.82 -10.10 -7.04
N SER A 162 -4.60 -9.34 -6.28
CA SER A 162 -5.77 -9.86 -5.55
C SER A 162 -6.91 -10.28 -6.47
N HIS A 163 -6.88 -9.90 -7.75
CA HIS A 163 -7.80 -10.41 -8.78
C HIS A 163 -7.49 -11.87 -9.17
N LEU A 164 -6.33 -12.39 -8.81
CA LEU A 164 -5.97 -13.78 -9.07
C LEU A 164 -6.41 -14.67 -7.91
N GLU A 165 -6.98 -15.84 -8.25
CA GLU A 165 -7.14 -16.92 -7.29
C GLU A 165 -5.77 -17.41 -6.78
N ALA A 166 -5.72 -17.99 -5.59
CA ALA A 166 -4.46 -18.41 -4.96
C ALA A 166 -3.60 -19.31 -5.87
N ALA A 167 -4.23 -20.28 -6.56
CA ALA A 167 -3.53 -21.17 -7.46
C ALA A 167 -2.96 -20.45 -8.70
N ALA A 168 -3.65 -19.44 -9.22
CA ALA A 168 -3.17 -18.64 -10.34
C ALA A 168 -2.01 -17.73 -9.91
N LEU A 169 -2.14 -17.08 -8.74
CA LEU A 169 -1.04 -16.28 -8.19
C LEU A 169 0.20 -17.13 -7.90
N ARG A 170 0.03 -18.34 -7.33
CA ARG A 170 1.12 -19.29 -7.12
C ARG A 170 1.85 -19.64 -8.43
N ARG A 171 1.11 -19.94 -9.51
CA ARG A 171 1.70 -20.20 -10.84
C ARG A 171 2.47 -19.00 -11.37
N CYS A 172 1.87 -17.80 -11.31
CA CYS A 172 2.52 -16.56 -11.73
C CYS A 172 3.85 -16.32 -10.96
N LEU A 173 3.83 -16.48 -9.64
CA LEU A 173 5.03 -16.28 -8.81
C LEU A 173 6.08 -17.37 -9.04
N ARG A 174 5.69 -18.62 -9.30
CA ARG A 174 6.63 -19.68 -9.73
C ARG A 174 7.33 -19.31 -11.03
N ASP A 175 6.58 -18.78 -12.02
CA ASP A 175 7.15 -18.33 -13.28
C ASP A 175 8.08 -17.12 -13.09
N VAL A 176 7.75 -16.21 -12.16
CA VAL A 176 8.64 -15.10 -11.73
C VAL A 176 9.93 -15.67 -11.12
N ALA A 177 9.83 -16.62 -10.18
CA ALA A 177 10.99 -17.21 -9.51
C ALA A 177 11.93 -17.94 -10.49
N ALA A 178 11.36 -18.64 -11.46
CA ALA A 178 12.12 -19.32 -12.51
C ALA A 178 12.77 -18.37 -13.54
N HIS A 179 12.20 -17.17 -13.72
CA HIS A 179 12.69 -16.16 -14.66
C HIS A 179 13.72 -15.22 -14.04
N ALA A 180 13.59 -14.94 -12.74
CA ALA A 180 14.39 -13.94 -12.04
C ALA A 180 15.83 -14.39 -11.77
N ASN A 181 16.75 -13.43 -11.73
CA ASN A 181 18.09 -13.70 -11.19
C ASN A 181 18.09 -13.66 -9.66
N PRO A 182 19.04 -14.38 -9.01
CA PRO A 182 19.24 -14.28 -7.58
C PRO A 182 19.44 -12.82 -7.13
N GLY A 183 18.73 -12.47 -6.07
CA GLY A 183 18.73 -11.13 -5.54
C GLY A 183 17.65 -10.21 -6.12
N ALA A 184 16.89 -10.59 -7.15
CA ALA A 184 15.72 -9.84 -7.58
C ALA A 184 14.68 -9.74 -6.47
N ILE A 185 13.88 -8.68 -6.48
CA ILE A 185 12.77 -8.50 -5.53
C ILE A 185 11.43 -8.64 -6.24
N VAL A 186 10.46 -9.19 -5.49
CA VAL A 186 9.06 -9.26 -5.90
C VAL A 186 8.24 -8.46 -4.88
N VAL A 187 7.48 -7.49 -5.35
CA VAL A 187 6.59 -6.68 -4.52
C VAL A 187 5.16 -7.05 -4.84
N LEU A 188 4.43 -7.46 -3.81
CA LEU A 188 3.00 -7.75 -3.89
C LEU A 188 2.26 -6.71 -3.05
N ASP A 189 1.29 -6.04 -3.62
CA ASP A 189 0.34 -5.20 -2.90
C ASP A 189 -1.04 -5.85 -3.05
N LEU A 190 -1.50 -6.45 -1.98
CA LEU A 190 -2.71 -7.27 -1.92
C LEU A 190 -3.76 -6.59 -1.02
N LEU A 191 -5.02 -7.01 -1.11
CA LEU A 191 -6.05 -6.56 -0.14
C LEU A 191 -5.96 -7.36 1.16
N GLY A 192 -5.89 -6.65 2.29
CA GLY A 192 -5.78 -7.26 3.61
C GLY A 192 -7.14 -7.77 4.11
N ARG A 193 -7.25 -9.08 4.48
CA ARG A 193 -8.51 -9.68 4.90
C ARG A 193 -8.99 -9.18 6.25
N PHE A 194 -8.08 -8.87 7.16
CA PHE A 194 -8.40 -8.43 8.50
C PHE A 194 -8.57 -6.91 8.63
N SER A 195 -8.72 -6.19 7.49
CA SER A 195 -9.06 -4.77 7.55
C SER A 195 -10.38 -4.54 8.28
N PRO A 196 -10.46 -3.53 9.16
CA PRO A 196 -11.69 -3.18 9.86
C PRO A 196 -12.77 -2.57 8.93
N GLU A 197 -12.46 -2.37 7.67
CA GLU A 197 -13.44 -1.96 6.65
C GLU A 197 -14.47 -3.04 6.34
N TRP A 198 -14.07 -4.32 6.46
CA TRP A 198 -14.90 -5.51 6.15
C TRP A 198 -14.81 -6.60 7.21
N PRO A 199 -15.28 -6.33 8.44
CA PRO A 199 -15.19 -7.30 9.54
C PRO A 199 -15.91 -8.62 9.25
N GLY A 200 -16.92 -8.63 8.37
CA GLY A 200 -17.61 -9.83 7.94
C GLY A 200 -16.77 -10.81 7.09
N TYR A 201 -15.55 -10.41 6.67
CA TYR A 201 -14.65 -11.27 5.88
C TYR A 201 -13.59 -11.97 6.74
N TRP A 202 -13.46 -11.58 8.02
CA TRP A 202 -12.40 -12.08 8.90
C TRP A 202 -12.50 -13.58 9.20
N SER A 203 -13.71 -14.13 9.25
CA SER A 203 -13.96 -15.54 9.53
C SER A 203 -13.78 -16.47 8.33
N ALA A 204 -13.45 -15.94 7.13
CA ALA A 204 -13.27 -16.75 5.94
C ALA A 204 -12.15 -17.78 6.11
N SER A 205 -12.48 -19.07 5.93
CA SER A 205 -11.59 -20.20 6.16
C SER A 205 -11.25 -20.98 4.88
N THR A 206 -12.22 -21.12 3.97
CA THR A 206 -12.03 -21.81 2.70
C THR A 206 -11.55 -20.85 1.61
N GLU A 207 -10.91 -21.34 0.54
CA GLU A 207 -10.47 -20.51 -0.56
C GLU A 207 -11.63 -19.77 -1.25
N GLU A 208 -12.79 -20.41 -1.36
CA GLU A 208 -13.99 -19.78 -1.90
C GLU A 208 -14.49 -18.62 -1.01
N GLU A 209 -14.47 -18.79 0.31
CA GLU A 209 -14.87 -17.73 1.25
C GLU A 209 -13.89 -16.55 1.27
N LYS A 210 -12.63 -16.74 0.89
CA LYS A 210 -11.62 -15.67 0.82
C LYS A 210 -11.79 -14.80 -0.41
N VAL A 211 -12.54 -15.26 -1.41
CA VAL A 211 -12.93 -14.47 -2.59
C VAL A 211 -14.27 -13.82 -2.31
N ARG A 212 -14.31 -12.49 -2.27
CA ARG A 212 -15.49 -11.73 -1.89
C ARG A 212 -15.80 -10.62 -2.90
N PRO A 213 -17.06 -10.20 -2.99
CA PRO A 213 -17.43 -9.04 -3.81
C PRO A 213 -16.71 -7.78 -3.32
N TYR A 214 -16.10 -7.08 -4.25
CA TYR A 214 -15.44 -5.80 -4.04
C TYR A 214 -15.91 -4.79 -5.07
N SER A 215 -15.98 -3.52 -4.72
CA SER A 215 -16.32 -2.45 -5.64
C SER A 215 -15.34 -1.28 -5.50
N MET A 216 -15.29 -0.45 -6.52
CA MET A 216 -14.55 0.83 -6.47
C MET A 216 -15.47 2.00 -6.16
N SER A 217 -16.47 1.81 -5.30
CA SER A 217 -17.47 2.83 -4.95
C SER A 217 -16.88 4.13 -4.41
N TYR A 218 -15.69 4.08 -3.81
CA TYR A 218 -14.96 5.27 -3.35
C TYR A 218 -14.55 6.22 -4.49
N LEU A 219 -14.56 5.78 -5.74
CA LEU A 219 -14.29 6.64 -6.91
C LEU A 219 -15.48 7.56 -7.26
N TYR A 220 -16.66 7.20 -6.80
CA TYR A 220 -17.90 7.86 -7.17
C TYR A 220 -18.39 8.81 -6.06
N PRO A 221 -19.08 9.90 -6.41
CA PRO A 221 -19.69 10.77 -5.42
C PRO A 221 -20.79 10.02 -4.64
N PRO A 222 -21.11 10.43 -3.39
CA PRO A 222 -22.06 9.72 -2.54
C PRO A 222 -23.44 9.48 -3.18
N SER A 223 -23.92 10.41 -4.01
CA SER A 223 -25.20 10.29 -4.74
C SER A 223 -25.24 9.16 -5.76
N GLU A 224 -24.10 8.82 -6.35
CA GLU A 224 -23.99 7.76 -7.36
C GLU A 224 -23.71 6.39 -6.74
N ARG A 225 -23.10 6.34 -5.54
CA ARG A 225 -22.80 5.07 -4.85
C ARG A 225 -24.04 4.23 -4.56
N GLN A 226 -25.18 4.88 -4.29
CA GLN A 226 -26.45 4.21 -3.91
C GLN A 226 -27.30 3.78 -5.13
N SER A 227 -26.97 4.24 -6.31
CA SER A 227 -27.81 4.04 -7.51
C SER A 227 -27.73 2.62 -8.10
N GLY A 228 -26.97 1.69 -7.51
CA GLY A 228 -26.73 0.37 -8.09
C GLY A 228 -25.84 0.38 -9.34
N ALA A 229 -25.33 1.54 -9.73
CA ALA A 229 -24.48 1.73 -10.91
C ALA A 229 -23.02 1.29 -10.67
N VAL A 230 -22.63 1.06 -9.41
CA VAL A 230 -21.27 0.62 -9.09
C VAL A 230 -21.19 -0.89 -9.14
N GLU A 231 -20.50 -1.41 -10.12
CA GLU A 231 -20.34 -2.85 -10.35
C GLU A 231 -19.46 -3.47 -9.26
N LYS A 232 -19.83 -4.70 -8.82
CA LYS A 232 -19.04 -5.51 -7.89
C LYS A 232 -18.39 -6.66 -8.66
N PHE A 233 -17.13 -6.90 -8.36
CA PHE A 233 -16.37 -8.01 -8.93
C PHE A 233 -15.71 -8.83 -7.82
N PRO A 234 -15.47 -10.13 -8.04
CA PRO A 234 -14.81 -10.97 -7.05
C PRO A 234 -13.34 -10.62 -6.92
N ILE A 235 -12.85 -10.51 -5.70
CA ILE A 235 -11.44 -10.30 -5.38
C ILE A 235 -11.05 -11.14 -4.17
N ARG A 236 -9.81 -11.63 -4.14
CA ARG A 236 -9.29 -12.40 -3.02
C ARG A 236 -8.66 -11.49 -1.98
N PHE A 237 -9.01 -11.71 -0.72
CA PHE A 237 -8.44 -11.05 0.45
C PHE A 237 -7.39 -11.94 1.12
N TRP A 238 -6.29 -11.35 1.59
CA TRP A 238 -5.10 -12.04 2.02
C TRP A 238 -4.74 -11.73 3.46
N THR A 239 -4.13 -12.71 4.15
CA THR A 239 -3.44 -12.50 5.42
C THR A 239 -1.94 -12.62 5.26
N GLY A 240 -1.17 -12.09 6.23
CA GLY A 240 0.29 -12.22 6.21
C GLY A 240 0.77 -13.67 6.25
N ASP A 241 0.06 -14.52 7.00
CA ASP A 241 0.40 -15.96 7.08
C ASP A 241 0.16 -16.68 5.75
N GLU A 242 -0.94 -16.35 5.05
CA GLU A 242 -1.19 -16.90 3.71
C GLU A 242 -0.14 -16.46 2.69
N VAL A 243 0.39 -15.25 2.80
CA VAL A 243 1.51 -14.80 1.95
C VAL A 243 2.78 -15.57 2.27
N ARG A 244 3.06 -15.86 3.54
CA ARG A 244 4.22 -16.71 3.94
C ARG A 244 4.07 -18.13 3.41
N GLU A 245 2.90 -18.72 3.56
CA GLU A 245 2.59 -20.06 3.05
C GLU A 245 2.71 -20.13 1.53
N LEU A 246 2.11 -19.17 0.81
CA LEU A 246 2.24 -19.05 -0.64
C LEU A 246 3.70 -18.98 -1.08
N THR A 247 4.52 -18.18 -0.38
CA THR A 247 5.94 -18.00 -0.68
C THR A 247 6.72 -19.30 -0.49
N ALA A 248 6.42 -20.06 0.59
CA ALA A 248 7.03 -21.38 0.82
C ALA A 248 6.67 -22.37 -0.30
N GLN A 249 5.40 -22.41 -0.70
CA GLN A 249 4.93 -23.26 -1.81
C GLN A 249 5.58 -22.88 -3.15
N VAL A 250 5.76 -21.58 -3.41
CA VAL A 250 6.46 -21.10 -4.63
C VAL A 250 7.92 -21.55 -4.61
N SER A 251 8.59 -21.51 -3.44
CA SER A 251 9.97 -21.99 -3.31
C SER A 251 10.09 -23.50 -3.62
N GLU A 252 9.17 -24.30 -3.11
CA GLU A 252 9.11 -25.74 -3.38
C GLU A 252 8.87 -26.04 -4.87
N ASP A 253 7.89 -25.36 -5.48
CA ASP A 253 7.51 -25.58 -6.87
C ASP A 253 8.57 -25.15 -7.89
N SER A 254 9.30 -24.09 -7.57
CA SER A 254 10.30 -23.51 -8.48
C SER A 254 11.70 -24.08 -8.27
N GLY A 255 11.96 -24.72 -7.12
CA GLY A 255 13.30 -25.09 -6.72
C GLY A 255 14.23 -23.89 -6.42
N VAL A 256 13.67 -22.71 -6.25
CA VAL A 256 14.39 -21.46 -5.96
C VAL A 256 14.03 -20.99 -4.56
N ASN A 257 15.01 -20.55 -3.78
CA ASN A 257 14.76 -20.00 -2.46
C ASN A 257 14.06 -18.64 -2.58
N VAL A 258 12.77 -18.57 -2.27
CA VAL A 258 12.01 -17.32 -2.20
C VAL A 258 11.66 -17.03 -0.74
N ARG A 259 12.00 -15.84 -0.25
CA ARG A 259 11.78 -15.47 1.15
C ARG A 259 10.98 -14.19 1.28
N VAL A 260 10.11 -14.12 2.28
CA VAL A 260 9.46 -12.89 2.69
C VAL A 260 10.45 -12.02 3.46
N CYS A 261 10.71 -10.81 2.99
CA CYS A 261 11.59 -9.84 3.63
C CYS A 261 10.83 -8.80 4.44
N GLU A 262 9.64 -8.40 3.97
CA GLU A 262 8.81 -7.39 4.63
C GLU A 262 7.33 -7.74 4.43
N LEU A 263 6.52 -7.50 5.46
CA LEU A 263 5.06 -7.47 5.39
C LEU A 263 4.59 -6.18 6.05
N LEU A 264 3.76 -5.42 5.35
CA LEU A 264 3.27 -4.13 5.81
C LEU A 264 1.75 -4.06 5.67
N ASP A 265 1.05 -3.86 6.80
CA ASP A 265 -0.36 -3.46 6.82
C ASP A 265 -0.45 -1.96 6.48
N ARG A 266 -0.95 -1.67 5.28
CA ARG A 266 -1.11 -0.31 4.79
C ARG A 266 -2.54 0.19 5.03
N SER A 267 -2.68 1.39 5.60
CA SER A 267 -3.98 2.05 5.83
C SER A 267 -4.92 1.25 6.74
N ILE A 268 -4.50 1.02 7.99
CA ILE A 268 -5.30 0.27 8.97
C ILE A 268 -6.61 1.00 9.29
N PHE A 269 -6.57 2.31 9.60
CA PHE A 269 -7.75 3.09 9.98
C PHE A 269 -8.29 3.98 8.86
N VAL A 270 -7.49 4.29 7.85
CA VAL A 270 -7.84 5.23 6.78
C VAL A 270 -8.00 4.54 5.43
N GLY A 271 -8.60 3.37 5.44
CA GLY A 271 -8.88 2.60 4.23
C GLY A 271 -9.87 3.30 3.31
N ARG A 272 -9.99 2.80 2.09
CA ARG A 272 -10.79 3.45 1.03
C ARG A 272 -12.28 3.38 1.25
N HIS A 273 -12.73 2.38 2.02
CA HIS A 273 -14.16 2.14 2.26
C HIS A 273 -14.64 2.61 3.64
N THR A 274 -13.81 3.25 4.44
CA THR A 274 -14.24 3.80 5.74
C THR A 274 -15.37 4.82 5.60
N ASP A 275 -15.42 5.55 4.45
CA ASP A 275 -16.44 6.58 4.18
C ASP A 275 -17.57 6.09 3.25
N THR A 276 -17.56 4.82 2.82
CA THR A 276 -18.57 4.34 1.85
C THR A 276 -19.74 3.62 2.52
N ASN A 277 -19.58 3.15 3.76
CA ASN A 277 -20.53 2.29 4.50
C ASN A 277 -20.94 1.01 3.74
N GLU A 278 -20.14 0.57 2.76
CA GLU A 278 -20.51 -0.52 1.87
C GLU A 278 -20.36 -1.90 2.50
N TYR A 279 -19.37 -2.08 3.40
CA TYR A 279 -19.01 -3.39 3.96
C TYR A 279 -19.31 -3.51 5.45
N GLY A 280 -20.04 -2.56 6.03
CA GLY A 280 -20.38 -2.60 7.45
C GLY A 280 -19.15 -2.44 8.35
N THR A 281 -18.33 -1.44 8.07
CA THR A 281 -17.12 -1.10 8.82
C THR A 281 -17.33 -1.03 10.33
N SER A 282 -16.34 -1.46 11.10
CA SER A 282 -16.24 -1.26 12.55
C SER A 282 -15.67 0.11 12.94
N LEU A 283 -15.37 0.98 11.97
CA LEU A 283 -14.76 2.29 12.14
C LEU A 283 -15.70 3.44 11.75
N PRO A 284 -15.48 4.64 12.32
CA PRO A 284 -16.10 5.87 11.79
C PRO A 284 -15.51 6.25 10.42
N PRO A 285 -16.15 7.18 9.68
CA PRO A 285 -15.63 7.68 8.40
C PRO A 285 -14.39 8.54 8.60
N LEU A 286 -13.22 7.94 8.56
CA LEU A 286 -11.95 8.59 8.86
C LEU A 286 -11.21 9.12 7.64
N ARG A 287 -11.37 8.50 6.46
CA ARG A 287 -10.58 8.88 5.28
C ARG A 287 -10.80 10.32 4.86
N SER A 288 -12.05 10.77 4.81
CA SER A 288 -12.37 12.17 4.48
C SER A 288 -11.79 13.14 5.50
N ARG A 289 -11.76 12.79 6.78
CA ARG A 289 -11.20 13.63 7.84
C ARG A 289 -9.67 13.73 7.74
N VAL A 290 -9.01 12.61 7.47
CA VAL A 290 -7.56 12.60 7.26
C VAL A 290 -7.18 13.30 5.95
N ASN A 291 -7.99 13.21 4.91
CA ASN A 291 -7.80 14.01 3.69
C ASN A 291 -7.78 15.50 3.98
N GLN A 292 -8.69 15.99 4.85
CA GLN A 292 -8.75 17.40 5.23
C GLN A 292 -7.51 17.90 5.95
N LEU A 293 -6.81 17.06 6.71
CA LEU A 293 -5.56 17.45 7.41
C LEU A 293 -4.45 17.93 6.47
N TYR A 294 -4.53 17.63 5.19
CA TYR A 294 -3.56 18.06 4.18
C TYR A 294 -4.01 19.26 3.36
N GLU A 295 -5.24 19.77 3.59
CA GLU A 295 -5.79 20.90 2.84
C GLU A 295 -5.31 22.23 3.42
N GLN A 296 -4.75 23.08 2.56
CA GLN A 296 -4.27 24.39 2.96
C GLN A 296 -5.44 25.30 3.38
N ASN A 297 -5.26 26.05 4.46
CA ASN A 297 -6.20 27.02 5.00
C ASN A 297 -7.56 26.46 5.43
N ILE A 298 -7.70 25.13 5.55
CA ILE A 298 -8.92 24.47 6.04
C ILE A 298 -8.62 23.80 7.37
N ARG A 299 -9.24 24.28 8.46
CA ARG A 299 -9.14 23.65 9.77
C ARG A 299 -10.07 22.46 9.88
N THR A 300 -9.50 21.30 10.19
CA THR A 300 -10.26 20.07 10.42
C THR A 300 -10.86 20.06 11.83
N ASN A 301 -12.07 19.51 11.97
CA ASN A 301 -12.56 19.16 13.30
C ASN A 301 -11.85 17.92 13.81
N LEU A 302 -10.80 18.13 14.62
CA LEU A 302 -9.94 17.03 15.11
C LEU A 302 -10.66 16.04 16.01
N GLU A 303 -11.77 16.41 16.67
CA GLU A 303 -12.56 15.49 17.48
C GLU A 303 -13.19 14.37 16.62
N GLN A 304 -13.42 14.63 15.33
CA GLN A 304 -13.91 13.64 14.38
C GLN A 304 -12.85 12.65 13.89
N LEU A 305 -11.59 12.84 14.29
CA LEU A 305 -10.51 11.86 14.06
C LEU A 305 -10.50 10.72 15.09
N ARG A 306 -11.26 10.84 16.20
CA ARG A 306 -11.32 9.78 17.21
C ARG A 306 -11.89 8.49 16.62
N VAL A 307 -11.20 7.40 16.86
CA VAL A 307 -11.60 6.05 16.45
C VAL A 307 -12.41 5.43 17.57
N PHE A 308 -13.56 4.89 17.22
CA PHE A 308 -14.42 4.09 18.11
C PHE A 308 -14.47 2.68 17.52
N TYR A 309 -13.47 1.87 17.85
CA TYR A 309 -13.41 0.50 17.38
C TYR A 309 -14.45 -0.38 18.10
N ARG A 310 -15.13 -1.22 17.34
CA ARG A 310 -16.05 -2.22 17.86
C ARG A 310 -15.47 -3.61 17.66
N ASP A 311 -15.48 -4.40 18.73
CA ASP A 311 -15.00 -5.78 18.71
C ASP A 311 -15.79 -6.62 17.69
N VAL A 312 -15.06 -7.47 16.99
CA VAL A 312 -15.63 -8.47 16.09
C VAL A 312 -15.70 -9.80 16.84
N PRO A 313 -16.88 -10.40 16.96
CA PRO A 313 -17.04 -11.65 17.70
C PRO A 313 -16.13 -12.76 17.16
N GLY A 314 -15.47 -13.50 18.06
CA GLY A 314 -14.59 -14.61 17.71
C GLY A 314 -13.19 -14.22 17.18
N ALA A 315 -12.85 -12.92 17.20
CA ALA A 315 -11.57 -12.43 16.70
C ALA A 315 -10.71 -11.79 17.82
N ASP A 316 -10.53 -12.48 18.95
CA ASP A 316 -9.94 -11.91 20.16
C ASP A 316 -8.54 -11.32 19.98
N ASP A 317 -7.68 -11.97 19.21
CA ASP A 317 -6.32 -11.50 18.95
C ASP A 317 -6.31 -10.23 18.11
N LEU A 318 -7.17 -10.17 17.08
CA LEU A 318 -7.33 -8.98 16.24
C LEU A 318 -7.97 -7.84 17.05
N ASN A 319 -8.96 -8.16 17.88
CA ASN A 319 -9.58 -7.16 18.76
C ASN A 319 -8.56 -6.54 19.72
N ARG A 320 -7.65 -7.33 20.30
CA ARG A 320 -6.56 -6.79 21.14
C ARG A 320 -5.66 -5.82 20.36
N PHE A 321 -5.26 -6.22 19.15
CA PHE A 321 -4.45 -5.37 18.28
C PHE A 321 -5.18 -4.05 17.98
N PHE A 322 -6.42 -4.11 17.51
CA PHE A 322 -7.17 -2.90 17.13
C PHE A 322 -7.48 -1.99 18.33
N ARG A 323 -7.79 -2.55 19.53
CA ARG A 323 -7.95 -1.74 20.75
C ARG A 323 -6.67 -1.01 21.11
N SER A 324 -5.53 -1.69 21.10
CA SER A 324 -4.21 -1.07 21.35
C SER A 324 -3.88 0.03 20.34
N ALA A 325 -4.10 -0.24 19.06
CA ALA A 325 -3.88 0.74 17.99
C ALA A 325 -4.82 1.95 18.12
N THR A 326 -6.08 1.71 18.46
CA THR A 326 -7.09 2.76 18.73
C THR A 326 -6.70 3.64 19.91
N THR A 327 -6.21 3.04 20.99
CA THR A 327 -5.72 3.80 22.15
C THR A 327 -4.57 4.72 21.74
N CYS A 328 -3.57 4.22 21.03
CA CYS A 328 -2.45 5.03 20.56
C CYS A 328 -2.92 6.18 19.65
N TRP A 329 -3.84 5.89 18.74
CA TRP A 329 -4.41 6.88 17.83
C TRP A 329 -5.15 8.00 18.59
N ASN A 330 -6.05 7.64 19.48
CA ASN A 330 -6.88 8.59 20.21
C ASN A 330 -6.07 9.44 21.19
N VAL A 331 -5.10 8.86 21.90
CA VAL A 331 -4.20 9.63 22.80
C VAL A 331 -3.46 10.71 22.03
N LEU A 332 -2.96 10.42 20.81
CA LEU A 332 -2.26 11.42 19.99
C LEU A 332 -3.22 12.52 19.52
N VAL A 333 -4.42 12.17 19.11
CA VAL A 333 -5.46 13.13 18.69
C VAL A 333 -5.88 14.02 19.87
N ASP A 334 -6.19 13.44 21.03
CA ASP A 334 -6.65 14.16 22.21
C ASP A 334 -5.57 15.10 22.76
N PHE A 335 -4.32 14.62 22.82
CA PHE A 335 -3.19 15.44 23.18
C PHE A 335 -3.06 16.68 22.27
N THR A 336 -3.17 16.46 20.95
CA THR A 336 -3.08 17.57 19.99
C THR A 336 -4.21 18.59 20.20
N ILE A 337 -5.44 18.12 20.45
CA ILE A 337 -6.59 18.99 20.73
C ILE A 337 -6.32 19.84 21.97
N GLU A 338 -5.87 19.25 23.08
CA GLU A 338 -5.60 19.97 24.34
C GLU A 338 -4.46 20.98 24.16
N ARG A 339 -3.40 20.64 23.44
CA ARG A 339 -2.33 21.57 23.12
C ARG A 339 -2.82 22.76 22.31
N LEU A 340 -3.70 22.55 21.34
CA LEU A 340 -4.31 23.61 20.52
C LEU A 340 -5.27 24.51 21.31
N ARG A 341 -5.85 24.02 22.42
CA ARG A 341 -6.62 24.82 23.39
C ARG A 341 -5.74 25.67 24.29
N GLY A 342 -4.42 25.57 24.18
CA GLY A 342 -3.48 26.33 24.97
C GLY A 342 -3.06 25.66 26.29
N THR A 343 -3.50 24.42 26.52
CA THR A 343 -3.09 23.65 27.71
C THR A 343 -1.61 23.29 27.58
N ARG A 344 -0.78 23.73 28.53
CA ARG A 344 0.61 23.28 28.63
C ARG A 344 0.63 21.94 29.37
N LEU A 345 0.92 20.88 28.63
CA LEU A 345 1.04 19.52 29.15
C LEU A 345 2.54 19.16 29.21
N ASN A 346 3.00 18.75 30.39
CA ASN A 346 4.30 18.11 30.46
C ASN A 346 4.11 16.63 30.12
N LEU A 347 4.76 16.16 29.06
CA LEU A 347 4.57 14.80 28.54
C LEU A 347 4.80 13.70 29.59
N VAL A 348 5.78 13.90 30.50
CA VAL A 348 6.09 12.92 31.55
C VAL A 348 5.01 12.80 32.62
N ASP A 349 4.13 13.81 32.72
CA ASP A 349 3.02 13.86 33.67
C ASP A 349 1.71 13.32 33.04
N LEU A 350 1.73 12.94 31.77
CA LEU A 350 0.59 12.27 31.14
C LEU A 350 0.34 10.94 31.84
N ASP A 351 -0.92 10.69 32.15
CA ASP A 351 -1.36 9.42 32.74
C ASP A 351 -0.98 8.24 31.82
N GLY A 352 -0.26 7.26 32.38
CA GLY A 352 0.23 6.11 31.63
C GLY A 352 1.46 6.38 30.73
N TRP A 353 2.13 7.56 30.80
CA TRP A 353 3.28 7.88 29.94
C TRP A 353 4.35 6.78 29.88
N ARG A 354 4.68 6.17 31.02
CA ARG A 354 5.71 5.11 31.11
C ARG A 354 5.30 3.81 30.43
N ASP A 355 4.00 3.58 30.32
CA ASP A 355 3.41 2.38 29.74
C ASP A 355 3.09 2.57 28.25
N PHE A 356 3.20 3.81 27.74
CA PHE A 356 2.98 4.06 26.32
C PHE A 356 4.05 3.40 25.47
N ARG A 357 3.63 2.86 24.34
CA ARG A 357 4.56 2.36 23.32
C ARG A 357 5.54 3.46 22.89
N PRO A 358 6.80 3.12 22.60
CA PRO A 358 7.81 4.10 22.15
C PRO A 358 7.37 4.91 20.94
N GLU A 359 6.59 4.31 20.04
CA GLU A 359 6.03 4.94 18.85
C GLU A 359 5.05 6.07 19.19
N LEU A 360 4.20 5.85 20.18
CA LEU A 360 3.27 6.86 20.67
C LEU A 360 4.02 7.99 21.38
N GLN A 361 4.97 7.65 22.27
CA GLN A 361 5.79 8.65 22.94
C GLN A 361 6.52 9.55 21.93
N MET A 362 7.11 8.95 20.89
CA MET A 362 7.78 9.70 19.83
C MET A 362 6.82 10.61 19.04
N ALA A 363 5.61 10.15 18.76
CA ALA A 363 4.60 10.94 18.06
C ALA A 363 4.14 12.14 18.91
N LEU A 364 3.90 11.93 20.22
CA LEU A 364 3.54 12.98 21.17
C LEU A 364 4.65 14.02 21.30
N MET A 365 5.90 13.59 21.47
CA MET A 365 7.06 14.49 21.54
C MET A 365 7.23 15.30 20.24
N THR A 366 6.94 14.69 19.10
CA THR A 366 7.07 15.35 17.78
C THR A 366 6.01 16.44 17.63
N ILE A 367 4.74 16.13 17.87
CA ILE A 367 3.67 17.11 17.71
C ILE A 367 3.76 18.24 18.74
N ASP A 368 4.19 17.94 19.96
CA ASP A 368 4.41 18.92 21.01
C ASP A 368 5.45 19.98 20.60
N ARG A 369 6.61 19.54 20.11
CA ARG A 369 7.67 20.44 19.60
C ARG A 369 7.21 21.27 18.40
N ILE A 370 6.41 20.69 17.52
CA ILE A 370 5.86 21.41 16.38
C ILE A 370 4.95 22.53 16.86
N ILE A 371 4.03 22.25 17.78
CA ILE A 371 3.11 23.26 18.32
C ILE A 371 3.86 24.36 19.02
N ASP A 372 4.90 24.05 19.79
CA ASP A 372 5.73 25.08 20.46
C ASP A 372 6.54 25.92 19.45
N GLY A 373 6.95 25.34 18.32
CA GLY A 373 7.77 26.01 17.30
C GLY A 373 7.01 26.89 16.33
N VAL A 374 5.68 26.76 16.19
CA VAL A 374 4.93 27.44 15.13
C VAL A 374 4.83 28.95 15.27
N ALA A 375 5.10 29.51 16.45
CA ALA A 375 5.05 30.97 16.68
C ALA A 375 6.04 31.76 15.78
N TRP A 376 7.04 31.12 15.22
CA TRP A 376 8.08 31.70 14.37
C TRP A 376 7.84 31.48 12.87
N ILE A 377 6.73 30.81 12.50
CA ILE A 377 6.44 30.45 11.11
C ILE A 377 5.42 31.44 10.53
N ASP A 378 5.79 32.10 9.43
CA ASP A 378 4.91 33.02 8.70
C ASP A 378 4.24 32.29 7.51
N VAL A 379 3.12 31.62 7.78
CA VAL A 379 2.36 30.85 6.79
C VAL A 379 0.85 30.94 7.07
N GLY A 380 0.21 32.03 6.79
CA GLY A 380 -1.25 32.15 6.88
C GLY A 380 -1.84 31.43 8.13
N ASP A 381 -2.72 30.43 7.93
CA ASP A 381 -3.26 29.61 9.04
C ASP A 381 -2.27 28.54 9.47
N VAL A 382 -1.50 28.83 10.52
CA VAL A 382 -0.46 27.92 11.06
C VAL A 382 -1.05 26.56 11.49
N ARG A 383 -2.27 26.53 12.02
CA ARG A 383 -2.92 25.28 12.41
C ARG A 383 -3.18 24.40 11.17
N ALA A 384 -3.83 24.95 10.15
CA ALA A 384 -4.17 24.21 8.93
C ALA A 384 -2.96 23.89 8.07
N ASN A 385 -1.98 24.81 7.99
CA ASN A 385 -0.88 24.68 7.05
C ASN A 385 0.36 23.99 7.62
N VAL A 386 0.48 23.88 8.94
CA VAL A 386 1.63 23.25 9.60
C VAL A 386 1.22 22.16 10.58
N ILE A 387 0.40 22.46 11.58
CA ILE A 387 0.12 21.53 12.67
C ILE A 387 -0.68 20.32 12.19
N GLU A 388 -1.77 20.53 11.44
CA GLU A 388 -2.64 19.45 10.98
C GLU A 388 -1.95 18.49 9.99
N PRO A 389 -1.19 18.94 8.98
CA PRO A 389 -0.39 18.03 8.16
C PRO A 389 0.64 17.24 8.97
N GLN A 390 1.29 17.86 9.97
CA GLN A 390 2.24 17.17 10.83
C GLN A 390 1.57 16.15 11.75
N LEU A 391 0.36 16.44 12.26
CA LEU A 391 -0.45 15.45 12.96
C LEU A 391 -0.72 14.23 12.07
N ALA A 392 -1.13 14.44 10.81
CA ALA A 392 -1.34 13.36 9.86
C ALA A 392 -0.07 12.52 9.64
N TYR A 393 1.10 13.15 9.52
CA TYR A 393 2.38 12.44 9.40
C TYR A 393 2.76 11.68 10.68
N CYS A 394 2.47 12.22 11.87
CA CYS A 394 2.69 11.53 13.14
C CYS A 394 1.78 10.29 13.27
N LEU A 395 0.48 10.42 12.96
CA LEU A 395 -0.49 9.32 12.95
C LEU A 395 -0.08 8.22 11.97
N ARG A 396 0.32 8.58 10.75
CA ARG A 396 0.81 7.65 9.74
C ARG A 396 2.06 6.92 10.19
N ARG A 397 3.07 7.64 10.72
CA ARG A 397 4.32 7.05 11.18
C ARG A 397 4.09 6.11 12.37
N MET A 398 3.24 6.50 13.30
CA MET A 398 2.85 5.66 14.43
C MET A 398 2.18 4.37 13.92
N GLN A 399 1.18 4.47 13.03
CA GLN A 399 0.52 3.31 12.43
C GLN A 399 1.52 2.38 11.73
N HIS A 400 2.46 2.94 10.94
CA HIS A 400 3.50 2.17 10.26
C HIS A 400 4.40 1.39 11.24
N ARG A 401 4.58 1.89 12.46
CA ARG A 401 5.45 1.24 13.46
C ARG A 401 4.74 0.20 14.33
N ILE A 402 3.43 0.35 14.54
CA ILE A 402 2.66 -0.58 15.35
C ILE A 402 2.03 -1.71 14.54
N GLN A 403 2.04 -1.64 13.21
CA GLN A 403 1.52 -2.67 12.33
C GLN A 403 2.34 -3.97 12.45
N GLU A 404 1.72 -5.12 12.10
CA GLU A 404 2.30 -6.45 12.28
C GLU A 404 2.35 -7.27 10.98
N GLY A 405 1.92 -6.70 9.83
CA GLY A 405 1.88 -7.40 8.53
C GLY A 405 0.90 -8.58 8.51
N ARG A 406 -0.19 -8.48 9.26
CA ARG A 406 -1.18 -9.55 9.40
C ARG A 406 -2.28 -9.54 8.33
N GLY A 407 -2.40 -8.45 7.58
CA GLY A 407 -3.54 -8.16 6.70
C GLY A 407 -4.61 -7.32 7.39
N CYS A 408 -4.22 -6.51 8.41
CA CYS A 408 -5.10 -5.62 9.18
C CYS A 408 -5.36 -4.28 8.49
N GLY A 409 -4.67 -3.97 7.40
CA GLY A 409 -4.87 -2.76 6.61
C GLY A 409 -5.73 -2.98 5.38
N HIS A 410 -6.15 -1.89 4.74
CA HIS A 410 -6.78 -1.97 3.41
C HIS A 410 -5.88 -2.72 2.42
N GLY A 411 -4.58 -2.39 2.41
CA GLY A 411 -3.56 -3.09 1.65
C GLY A 411 -2.60 -3.88 2.55
N LEU A 412 -2.16 -5.02 2.05
CA LEU A 412 -1.07 -5.83 2.59
C LEU A 412 0.05 -5.84 1.57
N VAL A 413 1.13 -5.11 1.86
CA VAL A 413 2.31 -5.06 0.99
C VAL A 413 3.32 -6.10 1.46
N ALA A 414 3.76 -6.97 0.54
CA ALA A 414 4.81 -7.93 0.79
C ALA A 414 6.01 -7.65 -0.11
N VAL A 415 7.21 -7.70 0.45
CA VAL A 415 8.46 -7.71 -0.33
C VAL A 415 9.09 -9.08 -0.19
N LEU A 416 9.21 -9.77 -1.31
CA LEU A 416 9.88 -11.05 -1.41
C LEU A 416 11.25 -10.87 -2.07
N GLN A 417 12.20 -11.72 -1.74
CA GLN A 417 13.51 -11.76 -2.40
C GLN A 417 13.73 -13.14 -3.01
N ILE A 418 14.16 -13.15 -4.26
CA ILE A 418 14.59 -14.34 -4.97
C ILE A 418 16.04 -14.64 -4.54
N GLY A 419 16.27 -15.84 -4.04
CA GLY A 419 17.59 -16.33 -3.65
C GLY A 419 18.23 -17.24 -4.70
N GLU A 420 19.23 -18.01 -4.27
CA GLU A 420 19.84 -19.05 -5.09
C GLU A 420 18.90 -20.26 -5.25
N PRO A 421 19.09 -21.08 -6.29
CA PRO A 421 18.42 -22.36 -6.41
C PRO A 421 18.60 -23.19 -5.13
N LEU A 422 17.54 -23.88 -4.72
CA LEU A 422 17.62 -24.86 -3.65
C LEU A 422 18.49 -26.00 -4.19
N GLY A 423 19.73 -26.14 -3.69
CA GLY A 423 20.60 -27.23 -4.10
C GLY A 423 19.90 -28.57 -3.86
N ASP A 424 20.21 -29.57 -4.71
CA ASP A 424 19.78 -30.95 -4.50
C ASP A 424 20.15 -31.33 -3.05
N ARG A 425 19.16 -31.49 -2.20
CA ARG A 425 19.35 -32.13 -0.90
C ARG A 425 19.65 -33.59 -1.20
N GLY A 426 20.93 -33.91 -1.40
CA GLY A 426 21.38 -35.28 -1.42
C GLY A 426 20.81 -36.03 -0.20
N PRO A 427 20.59 -37.34 -0.28
CA PRO A 427 19.93 -38.09 0.78
C PRO A 427 20.63 -37.83 2.11
N ASN A 428 19.83 -37.44 3.13
CA ASN A 428 20.27 -37.22 4.50
C ASN A 428 21.25 -38.35 4.91
N VAL A 429 22.52 -38.04 4.96
CA VAL A 429 23.48 -38.86 5.70
C VAL A 429 23.26 -38.51 7.18
N THR A 430 22.46 -39.31 7.85
CA THR A 430 22.37 -39.34 9.31
C THR A 430 23.74 -39.73 9.84
N VAL A 431 24.40 -38.82 10.55
CA VAL A 431 25.51 -39.09 11.44
C VAL A 431 25.00 -39.02 12.86
#